data_15e733e0d7126049014151f6a706f57c
#
_entry.id   15e733e0d7126049014151f6a706f57c
#
_cell.length_a   1.000
_cell.length_b   1.000
_cell.length_c   1.000
_cell.angle_alpha   90.00
_cell.angle_beta   90.00
_cell.angle_gamma   90.00
#
_symmetry.space_group_name_H-M   'P 1'
#
loop_
_entity.id
_entity.type
_entity.pdbx_description
1 polymer ?
#
loop_
_entity_poly.entity_id
_entity_poly.type
_entity_poly.pdbx_seq_one_letter_code
_entity_poly.pdbx_strand_id
1 'polypeptide(L)'
;MPMKRKISTFLFGLLFLIGFGILIYPTVSNQWNTYRQNQLISSYDNTIQDMEPEDFTSEWEKAKAFNDTIQQNNLYGDVFGEDENDIKDTEYWKILNVADDGVMGYLSIPKINIKLAIYHGTGDDELQTGVGHLNGTKLPIGGESTHSVLAAHRGLPSAKLFTDIDQLKVGDKFYIHVLDEVLAYKVDQILPMVDKDDHETLEKALQIEEGKDQVTLFTCTPYGVNSHRLLVRGTRVPYNGEEDATESVTDSMVKAIQNYYMLYL
;
A
#
# COMPACT_ATOMS: atom_id res chain seq x y z
N MET A 1 1.80 25.75 -52.99
CA MET A 1 2.87 25.44 -52.01
C MET A 1 2.59 25.84 -50.53
N PRO A 2 1.74 26.81 -50.17
CA PRO A 2 1.55 27.19 -48.74
C PRO A 2 0.76 26.16 -47.91
N MET A 3 -0.12 25.38 -48.52
CA MET A 3 -0.98 24.41 -47.80
C MET A 3 -0.20 23.22 -47.23
N LYS A 4 0.76 22.64 -48.00
CA LYS A 4 1.61 21.54 -47.54
C LYS A 4 2.45 21.92 -46.29
N ARG A 5 2.96 23.17 -46.25
CA ARG A 5 3.77 23.69 -45.13
C ARG A 5 2.91 23.86 -43.85
N LYS A 6 1.66 24.33 -43.99
CA LYS A 6 0.72 24.46 -42.86
C LYS A 6 0.32 23.10 -42.28
N ILE A 7 0.09 22.10 -43.14
CA ILE A 7 -0.22 20.73 -42.74
C ILE A 7 0.97 20.11 -41.98
N SER A 8 2.19 20.30 -42.49
CA SER A 8 3.41 19.81 -41.83
C SER A 8 3.60 20.46 -40.45
N THR A 9 3.41 21.78 -40.33
CA THR A 9 3.52 22.48 -39.03
C THR A 9 2.47 21.99 -38.05
N PHE A 10 1.23 21.78 -38.50
CA PHE A 10 0.17 21.23 -37.67
C PHE A 10 0.50 19.79 -37.18
N LEU A 11 1.02 18.94 -38.08
CA LEU A 11 1.41 17.58 -37.76
C LEU A 11 2.55 17.55 -36.73
N PHE A 12 3.55 18.41 -36.86
CA PHE A 12 4.63 18.55 -35.86
C PHE A 12 4.10 19.04 -34.50
N GLY A 13 3.18 20.02 -34.52
CA GLY A 13 2.53 20.48 -33.27
C GLY A 13 1.73 19.37 -32.58
N LEU A 14 0.99 18.58 -33.37
CA LEU A 14 0.24 17.43 -32.82
C LEU A 14 1.16 16.35 -32.24
N LEU A 15 2.23 15.99 -32.97
CA LEU A 15 3.22 15.03 -32.48
C LEU A 15 3.93 15.52 -31.20
N PHE A 16 4.25 16.82 -31.12
CA PHE A 16 4.81 17.43 -29.96
C PHE A 16 3.85 17.33 -28.75
N LEU A 17 2.57 17.66 -28.95
CA LEU A 17 1.56 17.56 -27.87
C LEU A 17 1.37 16.12 -27.38
N ILE A 18 1.36 15.15 -28.29
CA ILE A 18 1.28 13.73 -27.93
C ILE A 18 2.51 13.31 -27.13
N GLY A 19 3.72 13.63 -27.60
CA GLY A 19 4.96 13.32 -26.91
C GLY A 19 5.05 13.99 -25.54
N PHE A 20 4.64 15.24 -25.44
CA PHE A 20 4.56 15.96 -24.17
C PHE A 20 3.53 15.33 -23.21
N GLY A 21 2.35 14.95 -23.72
CA GLY A 21 1.33 14.25 -22.94
C GLY A 21 1.85 12.93 -22.36
N ILE A 22 2.56 12.13 -23.17
CA ILE A 22 3.17 10.86 -22.69
C ILE A 22 4.21 11.13 -21.60
N LEU A 23 5.01 12.18 -21.74
CA LEU A 23 6.07 12.52 -20.80
C LEU A 23 5.55 12.98 -19.46
N ILE A 24 4.45 13.74 -19.42
CA ILE A 24 3.88 14.23 -18.15
C ILE A 24 2.89 13.24 -17.50
N TYR A 25 2.40 12.24 -18.27
CA TYR A 25 1.38 11.28 -17.81
C TYR A 25 1.71 10.63 -16.47
N PRO A 26 2.93 10.09 -16.22
CA PRO A 26 3.24 9.43 -14.96
C PRO A 26 3.14 10.38 -13.75
N THR A 27 3.53 11.64 -13.92
CA THR A 27 3.47 12.64 -12.85
C THR A 27 2.02 13.00 -12.51
N VAL A 28 1.22 13.29 -13.55
CA VAL A 28 -0.19 13.68 -13.36
C VAL A 28 -1.01 12.52 -12.80
N SER A 29 -0.83 11.32 -13.34
CA SER A 29 -1.58 10.14 -12.88
C SER A 29 -1.20 9.74 -11.46
N ASN A 30 0.09 9.84 -11.09
CA ASN A 30 0.50 9.59 -9.71
C ASN A 30 -0.10 10.63 -8.73
N GLN A 31 -0.13 11.92 -9.10
CA GLN A 31 -0.78 12.95 -8.26
C GLN A 31 -2.28 12.68 -8.11
N TRP A 32 -2.94 12.23 -9.19
CA TRP A 32 -4.35 11.85 -9.15
C TRP A 32 -4.56 10.64 -8.23
N ASN A 33 -3.71 9.61 -8.33
CA ASN A 33 -3.78 8.45 -7.44
C ASN A 33 -3.57 8.87 -5.97
N THR A 34 -2.57 9.70 -5.67
CA THR A 34 -2.33 10.23 -4.33
C THR A 34 -3.54 11.00 -3.79
N TYR A 35 -4.18 11.82 -4.63
CA TYR A 35 -5.41 12.52 -4.25
C TYR A 35 -6.53 11.54 -3.90
N ARG A 36 -6.75 10.51 -4.73
CA ARG A 36 -7.74 9.47 -4.45
C ARG A 36 -7.46 8.71 -3.16
N GLN A 37 -6.20 8.32 -2.92
CA GLN A 37 -5.77 7.65 -1.68
C GLN A 37 -6.07 8.52 -0.46
N ASN A 38 -5.75 9.80 -0.51
CA ASN A 38 -6.06 10.73 0.58
C ASN A 38 -7.57 10.85 0.84
N GLN A 39 -8.41 10.84 -0.20
CA GLN A 39 -9.87 10.86 -0.03
C GLN A 39 -10.38 9.57 0.62
N LEU A 40 -9.88 8.41 0.20
CA LEU A 40 -10.25 7.12 0.79
C LEU A 40 -9.83 7.03 2.26
N ILE A 41 -8.60 7.41 2.57
CA ILE A 41 -8.08 7.41 3.93
C ILE A 41 -8.88 8.40 4.81
N SER A 42 -9.19 9.60 4.30
CA SER A 42 -10.03 10.55 5.03
C SER A 42 -11.45 10.02 5.26
N SER A 43 -12.02 9.31 4.28
CA SER A 43 -13.32 8.64 4.44
C SER A 43 -13.26 7.56 5.51
N TYR A 44 -12.22 6.73 5.49
CA TYR A 44 -11.97 5.71 6.50
C TYR A 44 -11.83 6.34 7.90
N ASP A 45 -10.98 7.35 8.06
CA ASP A 45 -10.76 8.05 9.34
C ASP A 45 -12.06 8.69 9.88
N ASN A 46 -12.90 9.25 9.01
CA ASN A 46 -14.22 9.78 9.41
C ASN A 46 -15.14 8.65 9.88
N THR A 47 -15.20 7.52 9.17
CA THR A 47 -15.99 6.36 9.58
C THR A 47 -15.53 5.86 10.96
N ILE A 48 -14.22 5.76 11.17
CA ILE A 48 -13.63 5.37 12.47
C ILE A 48 -14.02 6.36 13.58
N GLN A 49 -14.00 7.67 13.32
CA GLN A 49 -14.39 8.69 14.30
C GLN A 49 -15.87 8.63 14.68
N ASP A 50 -16.73 8.18 13.79
CA ASP A 50 -18.17 8.06 13.99
C ASP A 50 -18.58 6.71 14.64
N MET A 51 -17.65 5.76 14.81
CA MET A 51 -17.90 4.46 15.44
C MET A 51 -18.02 4.57 16.97
N GLU A 52 -18.95 3.81 17.53
CA GLU A 52 -19.09 3.68 18.99
C GLU A 52 -18.09 2.68 19.56
N PRO A 53 -17.70 2.79 20.85
CA PRO A 53 -16.72 1.87 21.48
C PRO A 53 -17.07 0.38 21.37
N GLU A 54 -18.37 0.05 21.35
CA GLU A 54 -18.87 -1.32 21.22
C GLU A 54 -18.63 -1.88 19.83
N ASP A 55 -18.69 -1.03 18.79
CA ASP A 55 -18.42 -1.42 17.40
C ASP A 55 -16.94 -1.79 17.21
N PHE A 56 -16.02 -1.03 17.81
CA PHE A 56 -14.59 -1.38 17.80
C PHE A 56 -14.35 -2.75 18.44
N THR A 57 -14.92 -2.97 19.61
CA THR A 57 -14.78 -4.24 20.32
C THR A 57 -15.27 -5.40 19.45
N SER A 58 -16.42 -5.24 18.80
CA SER A 58 -16.99 -6.23 17.91
C SER A 58 -16.10 -6.52 16.70
N GLU A 59 -15.56 -5.47 16.04
CA GLU A 59 -14.68 -5.65 14.87
C GLU A 59 -13.33 -6.30 15.26
N TRP A 60 -12.73 -5.90 16.39
CA TRP A 60 -11.52 -6.55 16.91
C TRP A 60 -11.73 -8.02 17.23
N GLU A 61 -12.87 -8.39 17.86
CA GLU A 61 -13.21 -9.78 18.16
C GLU A 61 -13.38 -10.63 16.89
N LYS A 62 -14.10 -10.11 15.88
CA LYS A 62 -14.26 -10.78 14.59
C LYS A 62 -12.92 -10.99 13.89
N ALA A 63 -12.09 -9.95 13.83
CA ALA A 63 -10.79 -10.02 13.17
C ALA A 63 -9.82 -11.00 13.89
N LYS A 64 -9.82 -11.02 15.23
CA LYS A 64 -9.04 -11.99 16.02
C LYS A 64 -9.55 -13.41 15.79
N ALA A 65 -10.86 -13.63 15.87
CA ALA A 65 -11.45 -14.94 15.63
C ALA A 65 -11.13 -15.46 14.22
N PHE A 66 -11.16 -14.61 13.21
CA PHE A 66 -10.75 -14.97 11.85
C PHE A 66 -9.26 -15.35 11.82
N ASN A 67 -8.38 -14.54 12.42
CA ASN A 67 -6.96 -14.86 12.51
C ASN A 67 -6.70 -16.20 13.19
N ASP A 68 -7.48 -16.58 14.19
CA ASP A 68 -7.34 -17.87 14.89
C ASP A 68 -7.66 -19.07 13.97
N THR A 69 -8.41 -18.89 12.90
CA THR A 69 -8.65 -19.96 11.92
C THR A 69 -7.44 -20.25 11.03
N ILE A 70 -6.52 -19.30 10.87
CA ILE A 70 -5.32 -19.42 10.05
C ILE A 70 -4.16 -19.96 10.90
N GLN A 71 -3.77 -21.20 10.70
CA GLN A 71 -2.68 -21.81 11.47
C GLN A 71 -1.30 -21.50 10.89
N GLN A 72 -1.20 -21.48 9.56
CA GLN A 72 -0.04 -21.02 8.80
C GLN A 72 -0.53 -20.27 7.57
N ASN A 73 0.30 -19.38 7.04
CA ASN A 73 -0.02 -18.69 5.80
C ASN A 73 -0.03 -19.71 4.66
N ASN A 74 -1.15 -19.77 3.95
CA ASN A 74 -1.30 -20.63 2.79
C ASN A 74 -1.06 -19.78 1.54
N LEU A 75 0.07 -20.04 0.88
CA LEU A 75 0.46 -19.35 -0.34
C LEU A 75 0.37 -20.32 -1.49
N TYR A 76 -0.60 -20.14 -2.35
CA TYR A 76 -0.78 -20.92 -3.56
C TYR A 76 -0.38 -20.05 -4.77
N GLY A 77 0.90 -20.11 -5.15
CA GLY A 77 1.36 -19.40 -6.35
C GLY A 77 1.93 -17.98 -6.10
N ASP A 78 1.96 -17.17 -7.17
CA ASP A 78 2.41 -15.79 -7.11
C ASP A 78 1.29 -14.87 -6.60
N VAL A 79 1.62 -13.95 -5.71
CA VAL A 79 0.69 -12.94 -5.18
C VAL A 79 0.07 -12.06 -6.28
N PHE A 80 0.75 -11.93 -7.41
CA PHE A 80 0.32 -11.17 -8.57
C PHE A 80 -0.19 -12.10 -9.67
N GLY A 81 -1.49 -12.09 -9.94
CA GLY A 81 -2.10 -12.81 -11.06
C GLY A 81 -3.10 -13.90 -10.67
N GLU A 82 -3.49 -13.99 -9.42
CA GLU A 82 -4.63 -14.79 -9.02
C GLU A 82 -5.93 -14.00 -9.21
N ASP A 83 -6.90 -14.65 -9.85
CA ASP A 83 -8.25 -14.12 -10.06
C ASP A 83 -9.03 -14.27 -8.74
N GLU A 84 -8.96 -13.27 -7.86
CA GLU A 84 -9.74 -13.24 -6.60
C GLU A 84 -11.18 -12.77 -6.82
N ASN A 85 -11.77 -13.11 -7.95
CA ASN A 85 -13.07 -12.59 -8.39
C ASN A 85 -14.27 -12.90 -7.48
N ASP A 86 -14.09 -13.66 -6.37
CA ASP A 86 -15.20 -14.12 -5.53
C ASP A 86 -15.02 -13.86 -4.02
N ILE A 87 -14.14 -12.93 -3.61
CA ILE A 87 -13.94 -12.65 -2.17
C ILE A 87 -15.05 -11.81 -1.55
N LYS A 88 -15.80 -11.03 -2.35
CA LYS A 88 -16.81 -10.06 -1.86
C LYS A 88 -17.97 -10.70 -1.11
N ASP A 89 -18.27 -11.96 -1.36
CA ASP A 89 -19.33 -12.70 -0.65
C ASP A 89 -18.81 -13.53 0.53
N THR A 90 -17.50 -13.46 0.82
CA THR A 90 -16.86 -14.23 1.88
C THR A 90 -16.92 -13.56 3.24
N GLU A 91 -16.70 -14.33 4.30
CA GLU A 91 -16.53 -13.81 5.68
C GLU A 91 -15.30 -12.90 5.77
N TYR A 92 -14.22 -13.22 5.05
CA TYR A 92 -13.01 -12.40 4.95
C TYR A 92 -13.32 -10.96 4.51
N TRP A 93 -14.14 -10.77 3.47
CA TRP A 93 -14.48 -9.43 2.94
C TRP A 93 -15.26 -8.57 3.93
N LYS A 94 -16.01 -9.18 4.85
CA LYS A 94 -16.86 -8.45 5.80
C LYS A 94 -16.10 -7.93 7.02
N ILE A 95 -14.95 -8.53 7.32
CA ILE A 95 -14.15 -8.19 8.51
C ILE A 95 -13.28 -6.98 8.21
N LEU A 96 -13.30 -5.97 9.09
CA LEU A 96 -12.59 -4.69 8.92
C LEU A 96 -13.09 -3.83 7.74
N ASN A 97 -14.16 -4.21 7.07
CA ASN A 97 -14.76 -3.44 5.97
C ASN A 97 -15.81 -2.45 6.49
N VAL A 98 -15.41 -1.58 7.41
CA VAL A 98 -16.30 -0.68 8.17
C VAL A 98 -16.96 0.40 7.31
N ALA A 99 -16.36 0.77 6.19
CA ALA A 99 -16.90 1.74 5.22
C ALA A 99 -17.61 1.08 4.03
N ASP A 100 -17.68 -0.25 3.98
CA ASP A 100 -18.27 -1.04 2.89
C ASP A 100 -17.67 -0.75 1.49
N ASP A 101 -16.40 -0.34 1.46
CA ASP A 101 -15.64 0.01 0.26
C ASP A 101 -14.43 -0.91 0.01
N GLY A 102 -14.28 -1.95 0.83
CA GLY A 102 -13.20 -2.93 0.75
C GLY A 102 -11.90 -2.50 1.42
N VAL A 103 -11.86 -1.32 2.05
CA VAL A 103 -10.69 -0.84 2.79
C VAL A 103 -10.73 -1.33 4.23
N MET A 104 -9.65 -2.02 4.66
CA MET A 104 -9.50 -2.51 6.03
C MET A 104 -8.62 -1.61 6.92
N GLY A 105 -7.98 -0.61 6.34
CA GLY A 105 -7.06 0.30 7.01
C GLY A 105 -6.12 0.96 6.03
N TYR A 106 -5.02 1.53 6.50
CA TYR A 106 -4.00 2.07 5.60
C TYR A 106 -2.58 1.88 6.12
N LEU A 107 -1.64 1.80 5.16
CA LEU A 107 -0.20 1.69 5.38
C LEU A 107 0.44 3.06 5.24
N SER A 108 1.31 3.42 6.18
CA SER A 108 2.15 4.60 6.12
C SER A 108 3.62 4.25 6.24
N ILE A 109 4.45 4.81 5.34
CA ILE A 109 5.91 4.65 5.33
C ILE A 109 6.53 6.05 5.16
N PRO A 110 6.70 6.82 6.24
CA PRO A 110 7.12 8.23 6.18
C PRO A 110 8.44 8.44 5.46
N LYS A 111 9.41 7.53 5.63
CA LYS A 111 10.73 7.60 5.01
C LYS A 111 10.70 7.76 3.49
N ILE A 112 9.72 7.16 2.82
CA ILE A 112 9.56 7.18 1.36
C ILE A 112 8.28 7.89 0.92
N ASN A 113 7.64 8.59 1.86
CA ASN A 113 6.41 9.36 1.66
C ASN A 113 5.30 8.54 0.99
N ILE A 114 4.99 7.37 1.59
CA ILE A 114 3.88 6.50 1.19
C ILE A 114 2.79 6.56 2.25
N LYS A 115 1.55 6.77 1.80
CA LYS A 115 0.32 6.60 2.57
C LYS A 115 -0.73 6.01 1.62
N LEU A 116 -1.09 4.74 1.82
CA LEU A 116 -1.90 3.94 0.89
C LEU A 116 -2.96 3.12 1.63
N ALA A 117 -4.18 3.13 1.14
CA ALA A 117 -5.24 2.25 1.63
C ALA A 117 -4.85 0.77 1.45
N ILE A 118 -5.22 -0.04 2.44
CA ILE A 118 -5.07 -1.50 2.41
C ILE A 118 -6.45 -2.07 2.06
N TYR A 119 -6.52 -2.77 0.95
CA TYR A 119 -7.74 -3.42 0.46
C TYR A 119 -7.74 -4.91 0.80
N HIS A 120 -8.92 -5.49 0.83
CA HIS A 120 -9.08 -6.94 0.84
C HIS A 120 -8.64 -7.52 -0.50
N GLY A 121 -7.80 -8.56 -0.46
CA GLY A 121 -7.35 -9.25 -1.65
C GLY A 121 -6.23 -8.56 -2.42
N THR A 122 -5.73 -9.26 -3.41
CA THR A 122 -4.65 -8.84 -4.31
C THR A 122 -5.09 -8.83 -5.77
N GLY A 123 -6.37 -8.56 -6.02
CA GLY A 123 -6.94 -8.43 -7.35
C GLY A 123 -6.36 -7.24 -8.13
N ASP A 124 -6.52 -7.27 -9.44
CA ASP A 124 -5.98 -6.24 -10.32
C ASP A 124 -6.50 -4.83 -9.97
N ASP A 125 -7.77 -4.71 -9.61
CA ASP A 125 -8.40 -3.42 -9.29
C ASP A 125 -7.79 -2.80 -8.01
N GLU A 126 -7.57 -3.61 -6.97
CA GLU A 126 -6.96 -3.22 -5.71
C GLU A 126 -5.49 -2.84 -5.90
N LEU A 127 -4.73 -3.71 -6.58
CA LEU A 127 -3.29 -3.52 -6.77
C LEU A 127 -2.94 -2.38 -7.74
N GLN A 128 -3.85 -1.96 -8.62
CA GLN A 128 -3.64 -0.78 -9.47
C GLN A 128 -3.74 0.53 -8.69
N THR A 129 -4.43 0.53 -7.57
CA THR A 129 -4.74 1.77 -6.85
C THR A 129 -4.06 1.88 -5.49
N GLY A 130 -3.86 0.78 -4.77
CA GLY A 130 -3.35 0.78 -3.40
C GLY A 130 -2.56 -0.47 -3.05
N VAL A 131 -2.69 -0.88 -1.80
CA VAL A 131 -2.06 -2.08 -1.22
C VAL A 131 -3.13 -3.13 -1.03
N GLY A 132 -2.89 -4.34 -1.52
CA GLY A 132 -3.76 -5.49 -1.29
C GLY A 132 -3.27 -6.34 -0.11
N HIS A 133 -4.18 -6.77 0.76
CA HIS A 133 -3.89 -7.79 1.75
C HIS A 133 -4.04 -9.18 1.10
N LEU A 134 -3.00 -10.00 1.18
CA LEU A 134 -3.02 -11.34 0.62
C LEU A 134 -3.95 -12.26 1.42
N ASN A 135 -5.04 -12.65 0.78
CA ASN A 135 -5.99 -13.60 1.37
C ASN A 135 -5.28 -14.92 1.73
N GLY A 136 -5.68 -15.53 2.85
CA GLY A 136 -5.00 -16.72 3.38
C GLY A 136 -3.80 -16.42 4.28
N THR A 137 -3.42 -15.14 4.44
CA THR A 137 -2.50 -14.68 5.49
C THR A 137 -3.27 -14.04 6.65
N LYS A 138 -2.62 -13.86 7.80
CA LYS A 138 -3.25 -13.19 8.94
C LYS A 138 -3.64 -11.75 8.57
N LEU A 139 -4.81 -11.29 9.01
CA LEU A 139 -5.23 -9.90 8.90
C LEU A 139 -4.21 -8.97 9.58
N PRO A 140 -4.03 -7.73 9.08
CA PRO A 140 -3.01 -6.79 9.57
C PRO A 140 -3.43 -6.10 10.89
N ILE A 141 -3.86 -6.89 11.87
CA ILE A 141 -4.32 -6.43 13.19
C ILE A 141 -3.29 -6.66 14.29
N GLY A 142 -2.12 -7.19 13.94
CA GLY A 142 -1.09 -7.55 14.89
C GLY A 142 -1.46 -8.76 15.76
N GLY A 143 -0.64 -9.01 16.79
CA GLY A 143 -0.80 -10.08 17.74
C GLY A 143 0.33 -11.13 17.70
N GLU A 144 0.47 -11.90 18.79
CA GLU A 144 1.47 -12.97 18.85
C GLU A 144 1.17 -14.06 17.81
N SER A 145 2.22 -14.56 17.19
CA SER A 145 2.12 -15.60 16.15
C SER A 145 1.25 -15.16 14.96
N THR A 146 1.42 -13.91 14.52
CA THR A 146 0.78 -13.36 13.32
C THR A 146 1.79 -12.95 12.28
N HIS A 147 1.45 -13.15 11.01
CA HIS A 147 2.22 -12.66 9.87
C HIS A 147 1.26 -12.26 8.75
N SER A 148 1.09 -10.97 8.56
CA SER A 148 0.28 -10.41 7.47
C SER A 148 1.15 -10.10 6.25
N VAL A 149 0.61 -10.30 5.05
CA VAL A 149 1.30 -9.99 3.79
C VAL A 149 0.53 -8.91 3.04
N LEU A 150 1.23 -7.82 2.75
CA LEU A 150 0.71 -6.65 2.07
C LEU A 150 1.43 -6.47 0.73
N ALA A 151 0.70 -6.58 -0.36
CA ALA A 151 1.25 -6.51 -1.71
C ALA A 151 0.87 -5.20 -2.43
N ALA A 152 1.76 -4.68 -3.23
CA ALA A 152 1.45 -3.60 -4.15
C ALA A 152 2.40 -3.63 -5.36
N HIS A 153 1.95 -3.08 -6.47
CA HIS A 153 2.76 -2.98 -7.68
C HIS A 153 3.98 -2.08 -7.53
N ARG A 154 4.99 -2.38 -8.34
CA ARG A 154 6.18 -1.56 -8.53
C ARG A 154 6.34 -1.21 -10.01
N GLY A 155 6.51 0.09 -10.28
CA GLY A 155 6.79 0.54 -11.64
C GLY A 155 5.56 0.76 -12.50
N LEU A 156 4.36 0.95 -11.93
CA LEU A 156 3.20 1.37 -12.69
C LEU A 156 3.36 2.82 -13.15
N PRO A 157 3.09 3.13 -14.44
CA PRO A 157 3.08 4.52 -14.91
C PRO A 157 1.98 5.37 -14.26
N SER A 158 0.93 4.73 -13.75
CA SER A 158 -0.26 5.38 -13.19
C SER A 158 -0.14 5.73 -11.71
N ALA A 159 0.69 5.00 -10.94
CA ALA A 159 0.80 5.15 -9.50
C ALA A 159 2.17 4.69 -8.99
N LYS A 160 2.71 5.42 -8.02
CA LYS A 160 4.01 5.14 -7.44
C LYS A 160 4.00 3.86 -6.58
N LEU A 161 2.96 3.66 -5.79
CA LEU A 161 2.76 2.51 -4.89
C LEU A 161 4.07 2.07 -4.19
N PHE A 162 4.48 0.80 -4.34
CA PHE A 162 5.71 0.27 -3.74
C PHE A 162 6.98 0.50 -4.59
N THR A 163 6.98 1.48 -5.52
CA THR A 163 8.13 1.76 -6.38
C THR A 163 9.43 1.97 -5.59
N ASP A 164 9.36 2.63 -4.45
CA ASP A 164 10.52 3.06 -3.66
C ASP A 164 10.77 2.21 -2.39
N ILE A 165 10.09 1.07 -2.19
CA ILE A 165 10.32 0.28 -0.96
C ILE A 165 11.73 -0.32 -0.88
N ASP A 166 12.47 -0.39 -1.99
CA ASP A 166 13.89 -0.78 -2.02
C ASP A 166 14.83 0.25 -1.35
N GLN A 167 14.34 1.46 -1.05
CA GLN A 167 15.09 2.45 -0.27
C GLN A 167 15.02 2.19 1.24
N LEU A 168 14.14 1.28 1.69
CA LEU A 168 14.05 0.88 3.08
C LEU A 168 15.27 0.06 3.49
N LYS A 169 15.65 0.20 4.76
CA LYS A 169 16.76 -0.50 5.38
C LYS A 169 16.31 -1.15 6.67
N VAL A 170 17.00 -2.19 7.08
CA VAL A 170 16.82 -2.78 8.41
C VAL A 170 16.94 -1.67 9.47
N GLY A 171 15.93 -1.57 10.33
CA GLY A 171 15.81 -0.54 11.34
C GLY A 171 14.82 0.58 11.02
N ASP A 172 14.44 0.78 9.74
CA ASP A 172 13.38 1.72 9.37
C ASP A 172 12.02 1.26 9.91
N LYS A 173 11.08 2.19 10.01
CA LYS A 173 9.74 1.90 10.50
C LYS A 173 8.68 2.13 9.41
N PHE A 174 7.62 1.35 9.49
CA PHE A 174 6.36 1.59 8.81
C PHE A 174 5.20 1.34 9.77
N TYR A 175 4.02 1.83 9.43
CA TYR A 175 2.87 1.85 10.31
C TYR A 175 1.64 1.36 9.59
N ILE A 176 0.80 0.61 10.30
CA ILE A 176 -0.52 0.20 9.84
C ILE A 176 -1.55 0.86 10.75
N HIS A 177 -2.44 1.62 10.15
CA HIS A 177 -3.60 2.20 10.82
C HIS A 177 -4.79 1.27 10.57
N VAL A 178 -5.32 0.71 11.61
CA VAL A 178 -6.46 -0.21 11.58
C VAL A 178 -7.38 0.08 12.75
N LEU A 179 -8.65 0.34 12.46
CA LEU A 179 -9.62 0.77 13.46
C LEU A 179 -9.07 1.96 14.28
N ASP A 180 -9.07 1.84 15.60
CA ASP A 180 -8.61 2.85 16.55
C ASP A 180 -7.12 2.69 16.95
N GLU A 181 -6.36 1.79 16.31
CA GLU A 181 -4.96 1.54 16.63
C GLU A 181 -3.98 1.89 15.51
N VAL A 182 -2.78 2.29 15.90
CA VAL A 182 -1.61 2.43 15.03
C VAL A 182 -0.58 1.37 15.41
N LEU A 183 -0.30 0.49 14.46
CA LEU A 183 0.60 -0.63 14.64
C LEU A 183 1.96 -0.30 14.01
N ALA A 184 2.99 -0.09 14.85
CA ALA A 184 4.34 0.23 14.38
C ALA A 184 5.16 -1.04 14.14
N TYR A 185 5.76 -1.14 12.97
CA TYR A 185 6.66 -2.24 12.58
C TYR A 185 8.04 -1.71 12.25
N LYS A 186 9.07 -2.39 12.75
CA LYS A 186 10.47 -2.08 12.43
C LYS A 186 11.01 -3.12 11.48
N VAL A 187 11.53 -2.68 10.35
CA VAL A 187 12.14 -3.56 9.33
C VAL A 187 13.27 -4.38 9.96
N ASP A 188 13.15 -5.69 9.89
CA ASP A 188 14.11 -6.66 10.44
C ASP A 188 14.73 -7.54 9.35
N GLN A 189 14.04 -7.74 8.20
CA GLN A 189 14.55 -8.55 7.10
C GLN A 189 14.22 -7.90 5.75
N ILE A 190 15.16 -7.98 4.81
CA ILE A 190 14.95 -7.61 3.41
C ILE A 190 15.48 -8.73 2.53
N LEU A 191 14.62 -9.28 1.67
CA LEU A 191 14.95 -10.23 0.62
C LEU A 191 14.80 -9.52 -0.72
N PRO A 192 15.87 -8.96 -1.30
CA PRO A 192 15.75 -8.00 -2.40
C PRO A 192 15.48 -8.65 -3.75
N MET A 193 15.76 -9.93 -3.92
CA MET A 193 15.76 -10.61 -5.22
C MET A 193 15.45 -12.11 -5.04
N VAL A 194 14.23 -12.46 -4.68
CA VAL A 194 13.77 -13.87 -4.68
C VAL A 194 13.15 -14.15 -6.05
N ASP A 195 13.57 -15.22 -6.71
CA ASP A 195 12.97 -15.62 -7.99
C ASP A 195 11.46 -15.86 -7.79
N LYS A 196 10.63 -15.34 -8.71
CA LYS A 196 9.17 -15.47 -8.60
C LYS A 196 8.69 -16.93 -8.62
N ASP A 197 9.49 -17.84 -9.21
CA ASP A 197 9.20 -19.25 -9.34
C ASP A 197 9.86 -20.09 -8.21
N ASP A 198 10.62 -19.46 -7.30
CA ASP A 198 11.17 -20.10 -6.08
C ASP A 198 10.10 -20.08 -4.96
N HIS A 199 9.09 -20.90 -5.13
CA HIS A 199 7.98 -21.01 -4.19
C HIS A 199 8.41 -21.45 -2.79
N GLU A 200 9.45 -22.28 -2.68
CA GLU A 200 9.96 -22.75 -1.38
C GLU A 200 10.51 -21.60 -0.55
N THR A 201 11.33 -20.72 -1.14
CA THR A 201 11.90 -19.54 -0.46
C THR A 201 10.79 -18.53 -0.14
N LEU A 202 9.85 -18.29 -1.06
CA LEU A 202 8.74 -17.36 -0.86
C LEU A 202 7.84 -17.85 0.28
N GLU A 203 7.40 -19.09 0.23
CA GLU A 203 6.55 -19.69 1.26
C GLU A 203 7.23 -19.63 2.63
N LYS A 204 8.50 -20.03 2.73
CA LYS A 204 9.27 -19.97 3.96
C LYS A 204 9.41 -18.55 4.52
N ALA A 205 9.60 -17.55 3.65
CA ALA A 205 9.75 -16.15 4.07
C ALA A 205 8.45 -15.55 4.63
N LEU A 206 7.30 -16.13 4.29
CA LEU A 206 5.97 -15.63 4.65
C LEU A 206 5.26 -16.49 5.70
N GLN A 207 5.90 -17.54 6.25
CA GLN A 207 5.33 -18.37 7.30
C GLN A 207 5.18 -17.61 8.63
N ILE A 208 4.23 -18.05 9.44
CA ILE A 208 4.02 -17.54 10.79
C ILE A 208 5.13 -18.07 11.70
N GLU A 209 5.87 -17.19 12.35
CA GLU A 209 6.85 -17.52 13.38
C GLU A 209 6.21 -17.42 14.77
N GLU A 210 6.35 -18.47 15.59
CA GLU A 210 5.77 -18.52 16.94
C GLU A 210 6.25 -17.35 17.81
N GLY A 211 5.31 -16.68 18.47
CA GLY A 211 5.56 -15.53 19.34
C GLY A 211 5.96 -14.24 18.62
N LYS A 212 5.95 -14.21 17.28
CA LYS A 212 6.25 -13.00 16.51
C LYS A 212 4.95 -12.33 16.01
N ASP A 213 5.01 -11.02 15.91
CA ASP A 213 4.01 -10.19 15.23
C ASP A 213 4.71 -9.54 14.06
N GLN A 214 4.41 -9.99 12.83
CA GLN A 214 5.14 -9.64 11.63
C GLN A 214 4.22 -9.17 10.51
N VAL A 215 4.76 -8.28 9.69
CA VAL A 215 4.15 -7.86 8.42
C VAL A 215 5.22 -7.83 7.35
N THR A 216 4.92 -8.41 6.18
CA THR A 216 5.78 -8.34 4.99
C THR A 216 5.14 -7.48 3.91
N LEU A 217 5.88 -6.46 3.48
CA LEU A 217 5.60 -5.68 2.27
C LEU A 217 6.18 -6.42 1.07
N PHE A 218 5.32 -6.75 0.10
CA PHE A 218 5.65 -7.63 -1.01
C PHE A 218 5.49 -6.89 -2.35
N THR A 219 6.50 -6.94 -3.21
CA THR A 219 6.42 -6.31 -4.54
C THR A 219 7.31 -6.98 -5.58
N CYS A 220 7.14 -6.60 -6.84
CA CYS A 220 7.95 -7.08 -7.96
C CYS A 220 9.31 -6.37 -8.04
N THR A 221 10.31 -7.07 -8.55
CA THR A 221 11.66 -6.54 -8.83
C THR A 221 12.32 -7.36 -9.96
N PRO A 222 13.33 -6.84 -10.72
CA PRO A 222 13.69 -5.42 -10.85
C PRO A 222 12.59 -4.59 -11.46
N TYR A 223 12.66 -3.25 -11.26
CA TYR A 223 11.70 -2.30 -11.83
C TYR A 223 11.46 -2.54 -13.32
N GLY A 224 10.18 -2.73 -13.70
CA GLY A 224 9.76 -2.95 -15.10
C GLY A 224 10.10 -4.31 -15.70
N VAL A 225 10.89 -5.16 -15.01
CA VAL A 225 11.21 -6.54 -15.45
C VAL A 225 10.35 -7.57 -14.72
N ASN A 226 10.17 -7.41 -13.41
CA ASN A 226 9.25 -8.17 -12.56
C ASN A 226 9.52 -9.68 -12.47
N SER A 227 10.74 -10.11 -12.78
CA SER A 227 11.15 -11.53 -12.75
C SER A 227 11.37 -12.08 -11.33
N HIS A 228 11.53 -11.21 -10.35
CA HIS A 228 11.78 -11.56 -8.95
C HIS A 228 10.82 -10.82 -8.03
N ARG A 229 10.90 -11.14 -6.76
CA ARG A 229 10.12 -10.52 -5.68
C ARG A 229 11.05 -9.83 -4.69
N LEU A 230 10.65 -8.65 -4.23
CA LEU A 230 11.28 -7.92 -3.13
C LEU A 230 10.34 -8.02 -1.93
N LEU A 231 10.86 -8.56 -0.84
CA LEU A 231 10.16 -8.69 0.43
C LEU A 231 10.85 -7.81 1.47
N VAL A 232 10.08 -6.96 2.14
CA VAL A 232 10.54 -6.13 3.26
C VAL A 232 9.69 -6.48 4.47
N ARG A 233 10.24 -7.28 5.40
CA ARG A 233 9.55 -7.70 6.60
C ARG A 233 9.85 -6.75 7.76
N GLY A 234 8.82 -6.45 8.53
CA GLY A 234 8.92 -5.77 9.83
C GLY A 234 8.35 -6.60 10.94
N THR A 235 8.97 -6.49 12.11
CA THR A 235 8.45 -7.03 13.38
C THR A 235 7.90 -5.89 14.23
N ARG A 236 6.80 -6.15 14.92
CA ARG A 236 6.09 -5.20 15.78
C ARG A 236 7.01 -4.57 16.81
N VAL A 237 6.86 -3.26 17.00
CA VAL A 237 7.51 -2.48 18.04
C VAL A 237 6.49 -1.56 18.71
N PRO A 238 6.74 -1.08 19.95
CA PRO A 238 5.84 -0.10 20.58
C PRO A 238 5.73 1.16 19.72
N TYR A 239 4.50 1.67 19.60
CA TYR A 239 4.20 2.97 18.99
C TYR A 239 4.12 4.04 20.09
N ASN A 240 4.81 5.18 19.89
CA ASN A 240 4.86 6.29 20.84
C ASN A 240 4.53 7.63 20.15
N GLY A 241 3.74 7.61 19.06
CA GLY A 241 3.37 8.83 18.33
C GLY A 241 4.48 9.40 17.42
N GLU A 242 5.46 8.59 17.01
CA GLU A 242 6.59 9.09 16.21
C GLU A 242 6.16 9.52 14.79
N GLU A 243 5.12 8.90 14.26
CA GLU A 243 4.58 9.24 12.94
C GLU A 243 3.94 10.62 12.94
N ASP A 244 3.11 10.91 13.95
CA ASP A 244 2.43 12.19 14.10
C ASP A 244 3.45 13.34 14.21
N ALA A 245 4.57 13.12 14.89
CA ALA A 245 5.65 14.09 14.97
C ALA A 245 6.30 14.37 13.62
N THR A 246 6.41 13.35 12.75
CA THR A 246 6.98 13.47 11.40
C THR A 246 6.00 14.20 10.47
N GLU A 247 4.72 13.88 10.51
CA GLU A 247 3.67 14.55 9.74
C GLU A 247 3.55 16.03 10.14
N SER A 248 3.58 16.35 11.45
CA SER A 248 3.49 17.73 11.93
C SER A 248 4.66 18.62 11.46
N VAL A 249 5.86 18.08 11.34
CA VAL A 249 7.03 18.78 10.78
C VAL A 249 6.86 19.01 9.28
N THR A 250 6.37 18.00 8.55
CA THR A 250 6.12 18.11 7.11
C THR A 250 5.02 19.12 6.82
N ASP A 251 3.92 19.10 7.55
CA ASP A 251 2.82 20.06 7.43
C ASP A 251 3.26 21.48 7.76
N SER A 252 4.10 21.66 8.78
CA SER A 252 4.63 22.97 9.13
C SER A 252 5.56 23.54 8.05
N MET A 253 6.37 22.68 7.41
CA MET A 253 7.22 23.06 6.27
C MET A 253 6.38 23.43 5.03
N VAL A 254 5.37 22.63 4.71
CA VAL A 254 4.46 22.90 3.58
C VAL A 254 3.73 24.23 3.79
N LYS A 255 3.19 24.48 4.99
CA LYS A 255 2.57 25.77 5.33
C LYS A 255 3.55 26.95 5.26
N ALA A 256 4.79 26.76 5.70
CA ALA A 256 5.82 27.79 5.61
C ALA A 256 6.15 28.13 4.15
N ILE A 257 6.26 27.12 3.28
CA ILE A 257 6.50 27.28 1.84
C ILE A 257 5.31 27.97 1.17
N GLN A 258 4.08 27.58 1.45
CA GLN A 258 2.87 28.21 0.92
C GLN A 258 2.77 29.68 1.34
N ASN A 259 3.04 29.99 2.61
CA ASN A 259 3.07 31.36 3.09
C ASN A 259 4.17 32.22 2.43
N TYR A 260 5.34 31.62 2.15
CA TYR A 260 6.42 32.29 1.43
C TYR A 260 5.99 32.67 0.01
N TYR A 261 5.37 31.77 -0.73
CA TYR A 261 4.86 32.07 -2.07
C TYR A 261 3.72 33.08 -2.09
N MET A 262 2.85 33.08 -1.06
CA MET A 262 1.74 34.06 -0.94
C MET A 262 2.22 35.48 -0.61
N LEU A 263 3.42 35.63 -0.05
CA LEU A 263 4.02 36.95 0.27
C LEU A 263 4.72 37.62 -0.92
N TYR A 264 4.98 36.84 -2.00
CA TYR A 264 5.72 37.30 -3.17
C TYR A 264 4.91 37.24 -4.48
N LEU A 265 3.60 36.96 -4.41
CA LEU A 265 2.60 37.14 -5.48
C LEU A 265 1.66 38.31 -5.13
#